data_0e1aac63d55ddc11ea89c503748a53aa
#
_entry.id   0e1aac63d55ddc11ea89c503748a53aa
#
_cell.length_a   1.000
_cell.length_b   1.000
_cell.length_c   1.000
_cell.angle_alpha   90.00
_cell.angle_beta   90.00
_cell.angle_gamma   90.00
#
_symmetry.space_group_name_H-M   'P 1'
#
loop_
_entity.id
_entity.type
_entity.pdbx_description
1 polymer ?
#
loop_
_entity_poly.entity_id
_entity_poly.type
_entity_poly.pdbx_seq_one_letter_code
_entity_poly.pdbx_strand_id
1 'polypeptide(L)'
;MQIKEINDYTLVEHSASINEVIEKMNNSSYKILFVVDTNKLVGTITDGDIRRCIYDKKNNISELKASEIMNTNPKYILIDEYNKLSNKDIINYNVEYLPILNKNMEIVKVIRIPINFQELKKLKTVVLIMAG
;
A
#
# COMPACT_ATOMS: atom_id res chain seq x y z
N MET A 1 7.00 -7.01 -18.65
CA MET A 1 6.56 -6.40 -17.40
C MET A 1 6.64 -7.40 -16.29
N GLN A 2 7.34 -7.06 -15.25
CA GLN A 2 7.64 -8.03 -14.20
C GLN A 2 7.18 -7.53 -12.85
N ILE A 3 6.63 -8.44 -12.07
CA ILE A 3 6.45 -8.26 -10.64
C ILE A 3 7.85 -8.24 -10.02
N LYS A 4 8.15 -7.20 -9.23
CA LYS A 4 9.49 -7.00 -8.66
C LYS A 4 9.42 -6.93 -7.15
N GLU A 5 10.44 -7.48 -6.51
CA GLU A 5 10.69 -7.22 -5.09
C GLU A 5 11.33 -5.84 -4.95
N ILE A 6 10.87 -5.04 -4.01
CA ILE A 6 11.45 -3.74 -3.72
C ILE A 6 12.02 -3.73 -2.32
N ASN A 7 13.19 -3.09 -2.16
CA ASN A 7 13.91 -3.08 -0.88
C ASN A 7 13.91 -1.71 -0.21
N ASP A 8 13.57 -0.67 -0.93
CA ASP A 8 13.62 0.71 -0.45
C ASP A 8 12.22 1.27 -0.14
N TYR A 9 11.34 0.40 0.33
CA TYR A 9 10.03 0.82 0.84
C TYR A 9 10.21 1.56 2.17
N THR A 10 9.27 2.44 2.48
CA THR A 10 9.35 3.31 3.65
C THR A 10 8.35 2.89 4.73
N LEU A 11 8.85 2.75 5.95
CA LEU A 11 8.03 2.50 7.13
C LEU A 11 7.77 3.81 7.87
N VAL A 12 6.62 3.90 8.52
CA VAL A 12 6.29 5.01 9.41
C VAL A 12 5.59 4.46 10.64
N GLU A 13 5.90 5.00 11.82
CA GLU A 13 5.24 4.59 13.04
C GLU A 13 3.80 5.09 13.07
N HIS A 14 2.89 4.31 13.66
CA HIS A 14 1.47 4.67 13.74
C HIS A 14 1.25 5.95 14.53
N SER A 15 2.16 6.29 15.43
CA SER A 15 2.09 7.50 16.24
C SER A 15 2.73 8.73 15.60
N ALA A 16 3.29 8.59 14.39
CA ALA A 16 3.94 9.68 13.69
C ALA A 16 2.95 10.81 13.37
N SER A 17 3.42 12.05 13.44
CA SER A 17 2.62 13.22 13.09
C SER A 17 2.36 13.30 11.59
N ILE A 18 1.34 14.06 11.20
CA ILE A 18 1.07 14.31 9.78
C ILE A 18 2.26 14.95 9.08
N ASN A 19 3.01 15.83 9.76
CA ASN A 19 4.20 16.45 9.18
C ASN A 19 5.26 15.39 8.86
N GLU A 20 5.48 14.44 9.74
CA GLU A 20 6.40 13.34 9.50
C GLU A 20 5.91 12.45 8.35
N VAL A 21 4.62 12.17 8.31
CA VAL A 21 4.01 11.38 7.23
C VAL A 21 4.27 12.06 5.86
N ILE A 22 4.01 13.36 5.76
CA ILE A 22 4.19 14.11 4.53
C ILE A 22 5.67 14.13 4.13
N GLU A 23 6.56 14.37 5.09
CA GLU A 23 8.00 14.39 4.83
C GLU A 23 8.49 13.03 4.31
N LYS A 24 8.08 11.95 4.96
CA LYS A 24 8.45 10.60 4.51
C LYS A 24 7.88 10.29 3.13
N MET A 25 6.65 10.71 2.86
CA MET A 25 6.03 10.51 1.54
C MET A 25 6.81 11.24 0.45
N ASN A 26 7.23 12.48 0.72
CA ASN A 26 8.00 13.26 -0.25
C ASN A 26 9.37 12.65 -0.53
N ASN A 27 9.99 12.02 0.46
CA ASN A 27 11.33 11.45 0.35
C ASN A 27 11.32 9.97 -0.03
N SER A 28 10.17 9.34 -0.13
CA SER A 28 10.10 7.91 -0.45
C SER A 28 10.31 7.69 -1.95
N SER A 29 10.93 6.56 -2.29
CA SER A 29 11.09 6.14 -3.68
C SER A 29 9.77 5.76 -4.32
N TYR A 30 8.83 5.29 -3.52
CA TYR A 30 7.50 4.89 -3.96
C TYR A 30 6.46 5.70 -3.21
N LYS A 31 5.30 5.92 -3.81
CA LYS A 31 4.25 6.77 -3.24
C LYS A 31 3.34 5.99 -2.29
N ILE A 32 3.96 5.26 -1.38
CA ILE A 32 3.27 4.50 -0.33
C ILE A 32 4.15 4.45 0.92
N LEU A 33 3.50 4.54 2.07
CA LEU A 33 4.13 4.30 3.37
C LEU A 33 3.47 3.11 4.02
N PHE A 34 4.26 2.28 4.68
CA PHE A 34 3.74 1.15 5.46
C PHE A 34 3.77 1.54 6.94
N VAL A 35 2.59 1.55 7.55
CA VAL A 35 2.44 1.97 8.94
C VAL A 35 2.62 0.76 9.85
N VAL A 36 3.49 0.91 10.84
CA VAL A 36 3.82 -0.16 11.77
C VAL A 36 3.56 0.26 13.21
N ASP A 37 3.25 -0.73 14.02
CA ASP A 37 3.15 -0.61 15.47
C ASP A 37 3.92 -1.78 16.07
N THR A 38 4.99 -1.48 16.81
CA THR A 38 5.88 -2.52 17.36
C THR A 38 6.31 -3.50 16.25
N ASN A 39 6.77 -2.94 15.13
CA ASN A 39 7.23 -3.65 13.93
C ASN A 39 6.15 -4.41 13.15
N LYS A 40 4.90 -4.40 13.58
CA LYS A 40 3.80 -5.09 12.89
C LYS A 40 3.11 -4.13 11.94
N LEU A 41 2.78 -4.62 10.75
CA LEU A 41 2.01 -3.83 9.79
C LEU A 41 0.60 -3.61 10.31
N VAL A 42 0.18 -2.35 10.41
CA VAL A 42 -1.17 -1.99 10.85
C VAL A 42 -1.93 -1.20 9.80
N GLY A 43 -1.26 -0.69 8.78
CA GLY A 43 -1.93 0.06 7.72
C GLY A 43 -0.99 0.50 6.63
N THR A 44 -1.55 1.16 5.63
CA THR A 44 -0.79 1.79 4.54
C THR A 44 -1.28 3.21 4.32
N ILE A 45 -0.39 4.07 3.83
CA ILE A 45 -0.75 5.45 3.48
C ILE A 45 -0.28 5.73 2.06
N THR A 46 -1.20 6.20 1.23
CA THR A 46 -0.91 6.68 -0.13
C THR A 46 -1.21 8.17 -0.22
N ASP A 47 -0.82 8.82 -1.33
CA ASP A 47 -1.20 10.21 -1.59
C ASP A 47 -2.71 10.41 -1.52
N GLY A 48 -3.47 9.43 -2.01
CA GLY A 48 -4.93 9.50 -1.97
C GLY A 48 -5.48 9.51 -0.54
N ASP A 49 -4.86 8.73 0.35
CA ASP A 49 -5.27 8.70 1.76
C ASP A 49 -5.02 10.06 2.43
N ILE A 50 -3.87 10.68 2.14
CA ILE A 50 -3.54 12.00 2.67
C ILE A 50 -4.54 13.04 2.16
N ARG A 51 -4.82 13.05 0.86
CA ARG A 51 -5.77 14.00 0.27
C ARG A 51 -7.18 13.86 0.85
N ARG A 52 -7.66 12.62 0.99
CA ARG A 52 -8.97 12.39 1.60
C ARG A 52 -9.02 12.89 3.02
N CYS A 53 -7.97 12.62 3.78
CA CYS A 53 -7.89 13.04 5.18
C CYS A 53 -7.90 14.56 5.30
N ILE A 54 -7.16 15.25 4.46
CA ILE A 54 -7.13 16.72 4.44
C ILE A 54 -8.51 17.27 4.09
N TYR A 55 -9.18 16.66 3.11
CA TYR A 55 -10.50 17.08 2.69
C TYR A 55 -11.54 16.91 3.80
N ASP A 56 -11.50 15.77 4.50
CA ASP A 56 -12.49 15.42 5.51
C ASP A 56 -12.25 16.11 6.86
N LYS A 57 -10.99 16.45 7.19
CA LYS A 57 -10.58 16.92 8.52
C LYS A 57 -10.01 18.33 8.51
N LYS A 58 -10.64 19.23 7.76
CA LYS A 58 -10.13 20.58 7.45
C LYS A 58 -9.65 21.39 8.66
N ASN A 59 -10.26 21.19 9.85
CA ASN A 59 -9.99 22.06 10.99
C ASN A 59 -8.93 21.54 11.96
N ASN A 60 -8.56 20.26 11.87
CA ASN A 60 -7.65 19.64 12.83
C ASN A 60 -6.52 18.85 12.18
N ILE A 61 -6.13 19.24 10.96
CA ILE A 61 -5.13 18.52 10.17
C ILE A 61 -3.80 18.42 10.92
N SER A 62 -3.38 19.50 11.59
CA SER A 62 -2.06 19.56 12.24
C SER A 62 -1.93 18.57 13.41
N GLU A 63 -3.02 18.05 13.93
CA GLU A 63 -3.02 17.13 15.06
C GLU A 63 -3.15 15.66 14.64
N LEU A 64 -3.29 15.41 13.34
CA LEU A 64 -3.49 14.04 12.85
C LEU A 64 -2.21 13.23 12.97
N LYS A 65 -2.41 11.95 13.26
CA LYS A 65 -1.33 10.95 13.31
C LYS A 65 -1.49 9.94 12.17
N ALA A 66 -0.42 9.22 11.88
CA ALA A 66 -0.43 8.19 10.85
C ALA A 66 -1.59 7.21 11.02
N SER A 67 -1.88 6.80 12.26
CA SER A 67 -2.97 5.88 12.56
C SER A 67 -4.35 6.40 12.15
N GLU A 68 -4.51 7.72 12.08
CA GLU A 68 -5.77 8.34 11.70
C GLU A 68 -5.88 8.58 10.20
N ILE A 69 -4.76 8.53 9.48
CA ILE A 69 -4.68 8.77 8.03
C ILE A 69 -4.73 7.46 7.26
N MET A 70 -4.16 6.41 7.81
CA MET A 70 -3.91 5.15 7.11
C MET A 70 -5.17 4.41 6.70
N ASN A 71 -5.04 3.60 5.64
CA ASN A 71 -5.97 2.53 5.34
C ASN A 71 -5.74 1.43 6.38
N THR A 72 -6.77 1.09 7.13
CA THR A 72 -6.71 0.11 8.23
C THR A 72 -6.86 -1.33 7.77
N ASN A 73 -7.16 -1.53 6.49
CA ASN A 73 -7.32 -2.87 5.90
C ASN A 73 -6.35 -3.06 4.74
N PRO A 74 -5.03 -3.02 4.98
CA PRO A 74 -4.06 -3.21 3.91
C PRO A 74 -4.14 -4.64 3.39
N LYS A 75 -4.00 -4.80 2.08
CA LYS A 75 -3.84 -6.12 1.51
C LYS A 75 -2.42 -6.60 1.78
N TYR A 76 -2.26 -7.88 2.10
CA TYR A 76 -0.96 -8.50 2.34
C TYR A 76 -1.04 -9.99 2.06
N ILE A 77 0.12 -10.64 1.99
CA ILE A 77 0.22 -12.10 1.88
C ILE A 77 1.21 -12.57 2.94
N LEU A 78 0.90 -13.68 3.61
CA LEU A 78 1.87 -14.33 4.48
C LEU A 78 2.95 -15.03 3.64
N ILE A 79 4.19 -15.06 4.13
CA ILE A 79 5.34 -15.57 3.37
C ILE A 79 5.13 -17.02 2.92
N ASP A 80 4.55 -17.86 3.77
CA ASP A 80 4.31 -19.27 3.43
C ASP A 80 3.32 -19.40 2.27
N GLU A 81 2.32 -18.54 2.23
CA GLU A 81 1.35 -18.51 1.14
C GLU A 81 1.97 -17.93 -0.13
N TYR A 82 2.74 -16.85 0.01
CA TYR A 82 3.41 -16.21 -1.11
C TYR A 82 4.25 -17.20 -1.91
N ASN A 83 4.98 -18.08 -1.22
CA ASN A 83 5.85 -19.07 -1.85
C ASN A 83 5.08 -20.09 -2.72
N LYS A 84 3.77 -20.19 -2.55
CA LYS A 84 2.90 -21.12 -3.30
C LYS A 84 2.16 -20.44 -4.45
N LEU A 85 2.21 -19.11 -4.55
CA LEU A 85 1.41 -18.37 -5.51
C LEU A 85 2.14 -18.18 -6.84
N SER A 86 1.38 -18.22 -7.94
CA SER A 86 1.86 -17.82 -9.26
C SER A 86 1.76 -16.31 -9.42
N ASN A 87 2.42 -15.76 -10.45
CA ASN A 87 2.28 -14.34 -10.79
C ASN A 87 0.83 -13.95 -11.07
N LYS A 88 0.07 -14.86 -11.67
CA LYS A 88 -1.35 -14.63 -11.96
C LYS A 88 -2.16 -14.44 -10.67
N ASP A 89 -1.89 -15.26 -9.66
CA ASP A 89 -2.56 -15.14 -8.37
C ASP A 89 -2.22 -13.81 -7.71
N ILE A 90 -0.97 -13.39 -7.79
CA ILE A 90 -0.49 -12.14 -7.20
C ILE A 90 -1.16 -10.94 -7.87
N ILE A 91 -1.27 -10.93 -9.19
CA ILE A 91 -1.93 -9.86 -9.94
C ILE A 91 -3.39 -9.69 -9.51
N ASN A 92 -4.04 -10.78 -9.13
CA ASN A 92 -5.44 -10.76 -8.71
C ASN A 92 -5.67 -10.03 -7.38
N TYR A 93 -4.62 -9.72 -6.60
CA TYR A 93 -4.75 -8.87 -5.43
C TYR A 93 -5.13 -7.44 -5.78
N ASN A 94 -4.87 -7.04 -7.03
CA ASN A 94 -5.30 -5.76 -7.59
C ASN A 94 -4.80 -4.54 -6.80
N VAL A 95 -3.52 -4.58 -6.43
CA VAL A 95 -2.81 -3.48 -5.78
C VAL A 95 -1.47 -3.29 -6.46
N GLU A 96 -0.91 -2.08 -6.39
CA GLU A 96 0.42 -1.82 -6.95
C GLU A 96 1.52 -2.34 -6.04
N TYR A 97 1.33 -2.22 -4.73
CA TYR A 97 2.32 -2.64 -3.73
C TYR A 97 1.69 -3.65 -2.79
N LEU A 98 2.34 -4.79 -2.64
CA LEU A 98 1.81 -5.88 -1.82
C LEU A 98 2.87 -6.30 -0.81
N PRO A 99 2.68 -6.02 0.48
CA PRO A 99 3.61 -6.46 1.51
C PRO A 99 3.46 -7.95 1.80
N ILE A 100 4.60 -8.60 2.00
CA ILE A 100 4.69 -10.00 2.36
C ILE A 100 5.13 -10.04 3.82
N LEU A 101 4.35 -10.69 4.66
CA LEU A 101 4.53 -10.69 6.09
C LEU A 101 4.92 -12.06 6.61
N ASN A 102 5.67 -12.08 7.70
CA ASN A 102 5.87 -13.31 8.47
C ASN A 102 4.66 -13.56 9.39
N LYS A 103 4.67 -14.65 10.12
CA LYS A 103 3.55 -14.99 11.02
C LYS A 103 3.39 -14.03 12.20
N ASN A 104 4.39 -13.19 12.46
CA ASN A 104 4.31 -12.13 13.47
C ASN A 104 3.75 -10.82 12.90
N MET A 105 3.27 -10.84 11.65
CA MET A 105 2.74 -9.66 10.94
C MET A 105 3.80 -8.60 10.65
N GLU A 106 5.07 -8.99 10.62
CA GLU A 106 6.17 -8.10 10.26
C GLU A 106 6.44 -8.19 8.76
N ILE A 107 6.78 -7.06 8.14
CA ILE A 107 7.11 -7.03 6.71
C ILE A 107 8.46 -7.68 6.48
N VAL A 108 8.49 -8.73 5.67
CA VAL A 108 9.75 -9.38 5.26
C VAL A 108 10.18 -8.96 3.86
N LYS A 109 9.24 -8.59 3.00
CA LYS A 109 9.52 -8.00 1.69
C LYS A 109 8.27 -7.30 1.18
N VAL A 110 8.45 -6.44 0.18
CA VAL A 110 7.33 -5.82 -0.53
C VAL A 110 7.52 -6.11 -2.01
N ILE A 111 6.44 -6.48 -2.69
CA ILE A 111 6.47 -6.66 -4.13
C ILE A 111 5.69 -5.54 -4.81
N ARG A 112 6.18 -5.13 -5.98
CA ARG A 112 5.49 -4.16 -6.83
C ARG A 112 4.90 -4.87 -8.02
N ILE A 113 3.60 -4.67 -8.20
CA ILE A 113 2.86 -5.18 -9.35
C ILE A 113 2.75 -4.00 -10.33
N PRO A 114 3.29 -4.11 -11.56
CA PRO A 114 3.28 -2.96 -12.48
C PRO A 114 1.88 -2.44 -12.75
N ILE A 115 1.76 -1.12 -12.73
CA ILE A 115 0.48 -0.40 -12.96
C ILE A 115 -0.17 -0.81 -14.29
N ASN A 116 0.63 -1.03 -15.33
CA ASN A 116 0.12 -1.39 -16.66
C ASN A 116 -0.69 -2.69 -16.64
N PHE A 117 -0.33 -3.66 -15.78
CA PHE A 117 -1.16 -4.87 -15.64
C PHE A 117 -2.53 -4.53 -15.07
N GLN A 118 -2.58 -3.64 -14.10
CA GLN A 118 -3.84 -3.19 -13.52
C GLN A 118 -4.67 -2.40 -14.51
N GLU A 119 -4.03 -1.54 -15.30
CA GLU A 119 -4.70 -0.78 -16.35
C GLU A 119 -5.24 -1.70 -17.45
N LEU A 120 -4.46 -2.66 -17.88
CA LEU A 120 -4.89 -3.65 -18.88
C LEU A 120 -6.09 -4.45 -18.37
N LYS A 121 -6.07 -4.84 -17.11
CA LYS A 121 -7.17 -5.56 -16.49
C LYS A 121 -8.44 -4.71 -16.48
N LYS A 122 -8.33 -3.44 -16.14
CA LYS A 122 -9.45 -2.50 -16.17
C LYS A 122 -9.97 -2.29 -17.58
N LEU A 123 -9.09 -2.15 -18.57
CA LEU A 123 -9.46 -2.00 -19.96
C LEU A 123 -10.21 -3.21 -20.48
N LYS A 124 -9.73 -4.41 -20.17
CA LYS A 124 -10.43 -5.65 -20.55
C LYS A 124 -11.84 -5.69 -19.99
N THR A 125 -12.01 -5.30 -18.73
CA THR A 125 -13.32 -5.26 -18.10
C THR A 125 -14.24 -4.26 -18.79
N VAL A 126 -13.74 -3.06 -19.08
CA VAL A 126 -14.50 -2.03 -19.78
C VAL A 126 -14.88 -2.48 -21.18
N VAL A 127 -13.95 -3.07 -21.93
CA VAL A 127 -14.20 -3.57 -23.29
C VAL A 127 -15.28 -4.66 -23.26
N LEU A 128 -15.22 -5.58 -22.30
CA LEU A 128 -16.24 -6.62 -22.16
C LEU A 128 -17.63 -6.04 -21.89
N ILE A 129 -17.70 -5.04 -21.04
CA ILE A 129 -18.96 -4.34 -20.74
C ILE A 129 -19.49 -3.63 -21.97
N MET A 130 -18.62 -2.98 -22.72
CA MET A 130 -19.02 -2.25 -23.94
C MET A 130 -19.40 -3.17 -25.08
N ALA A 131 -18.79 -4.35 -25.16
CA ALA A 131 -19.06 -5.33 -26.20
C ALA A 131 -20.32 -6.16 -25.92
N GLY A 132 -20.72 -6.22 -24.67
CA GLY A 132 -21.93 -6.94 -24.28
C GLY A 132 -23.16 -6.10 -24.43
#